data_7a8f7cbeea82d17e77c71485b82e316e
#
_entry.id   7a8f7cbeea82d17e77c71485b82e316e
#
_cell.length_a   1.000
_cell.length_b   1.000
_cell.length_c   1.000
_cell.angle_alpha   90.00
_cell.angle_beta   90.00
_cell.angle_gamma   90.00
#
_symmetry.space_group_name_H-M   'P 1'
#
loop_
_entity.id
_entity.type
_entity.pdbx_description
1 polymer ?
#
loop_
_entity_poly.entity_id
_entity_poly.type
_entity_poly.pdbx_seq_one_letter_code
_entity_poly.pdbx_strand_id
1 'polypeptide(L)'
;MKITFVQGDITDQAVDAIVNAANHSLLGGGGVDRAIHRRGGPEILAECQKLRQEKYPDGLPTGQAVATTAGRLAARWVIHTVGPTYAESKDKSPLLADCFRNSLAVADELGAASVAFPAISTGVYRWPIVDAARIALETVRASDTQVAEVRFVLFDRRGYEAFTAQESSGEG
;
A
#
# COMPACT_ATOMS: atom_id res chain seq x y z
N MET A 1 3.92 6.31 -17.06
CA MET A 1 4.17 5.96 -15.64
C MET A 1 5.37 5.04 -15.52
N LYS A 2 6.28 5.37 -14.63
CA LYS A 2 7.48 4.58 -14.37
C LYS A 2 7.21 3.64 -13.19
N ILE A 3 7.54 2.36 -13.32
CA ILE A 3 7.45 1.38 -12.23
C ILE A 3 8.86 1.00 -11.81
N THR A 4 9.17 1.17 -10.53
CA THR A 4 10.48 0.88 -9.97
C THR A 4 10.38 -0.11 -8.81
N PHE A 5 11.48 -0.78 -8.48
CA PHE A 5 11.54 -1.79 -7.43
C PHE A 5 12.73 -1.52 -6.54
N VAL A 6 12.51 -1.53 -5.24
CA VAL A 6 13.55 -1.28 -4.23
C VAL A 6 13.47 -2.38 -3.17
N GLN A 7 14.59 -2.98 -2.83
CA GLN A 7 14.68 -3.78 -1.62
C GLN A 7 15.15 -2.88 -0.49
N GLY A 8 14.29 -2.64 0.50
CA GLY A 8 14.62 -1.72 1.57
C GLY A 8 13.43 -1.44 2.48
N ASP A 9 13.54 -0.36 3.24
CA ASP A 9 12.52 0.08 4.19
C ASP A 9 11.64 1.15 3.55
N ILE A 10 10.34 0.90 3.51
CA ILE A 10 9.38 1.84 2.91
C ILE A 10 9.37 3.18 3.66
N THR A 11 9.67 3.18 4.97
CA THR A 11 9.69 4.39 5.77
C THR A 11 10.86 5.32 5.45
N ASP A 12 11.85 4.84 4.70
CA ASP A 12 13.01 5.63 4.28
C ASP A 12 12.80 6.29 2.91
N GLN A 13 11.69 6.02 2.23
CA GLN A 13 11.50 6.46 0.85
C GLN A 13 11.08 7.94 0.78
N ALA A 14 11.78 8.70 -0.06
CA ALA A 14 11.43 10.08 -0.38
C ALA A 14 10.48 10.08 -1.59
N VAL A 15 9.20 10.01 -1.33
CA VAL A 15 8.12 9.99 -2.33
C VAL A 15 7.00 10.90 -1.86
N ASP A 16 6.05 11.23 -2.71
CA ASP A 16 4.91 12.06 -2.30
C ASP A 16 3.99 11.29 -1.34
N ALA A 17 3.69 10.04 -1.62
CA ALA A 17 2.82 9.23 -0.77
C ALA A 17 3.41 7.85 -0.51
N ILE A 18 3.30 7.40 0.73
CA ILE A 18 3.66 6.04 1.15
C ILE A 18 2.35 5.31 1.46
N VAL A 19 2.15 4.14 0.85
CA VAL A 19 0.98 3.31 1.14
C VAL A 19 1.27 2.42 2.34
N ASN A 20 0.33 2.43 3.28
CA ASN A 20 0.37 1.60 4.49
C ASN A 20 -0.57 0.42 4.33
N ALA A 21 -0.08 -0.77 4.66
CA ALA A 21 -0.91 -1.97 4.78
C ALA A 21 -1.56 -1.96 6.18
N ALA A 22 -2.69 -1.28 6.28
CA ALA A 22 -3.40 -1.08 7.54
C ALA A 22 -4.36 -2.24 7.85
N ASN A 23 -4.85 -2.28 9.09
CA ASN A 23 -6.00 -3.09 9.43
C ASN A 23 -7.26 -2.22 9.48
N HIS A 24 -8.43 -2.84 9.64
CA HIS A 24 -9.72 -2.14 9.65
C HIS A 24 -9.79 -1.03 10.70
N SER A 25 -9.12 -1.20 11.83
CA SER A 25 -9.19 -0.23 12.93
C SER A 25 -8.55 1.11 12.58
N LEU A 26 -7.58 1.14 11.66
CA LEU A 26 -6.74 2.31 11.36
C LEU A 26 -5.90 2.78 12.58
N LEU A 27 -5.94 2.06 13.69
CA LEU A 27 -5.33 2.50 14.94
C LEU A 27 -3.97 1.85 15.22
N GLY A 28 -3.35 1.32 14.18
CA GLY A 28 -2.04 0.69 14.26
C GLY A 28 -2.13 -0.82 14.31
N GLY A 29 -1.01 -1.47 14.05
CA GLY A 29 -0.88 -2.91 14.03
C GLY A 29 0.58 -3.30 13.95
N GLY A 30 0.87 -4.45 13.37
CA GLY A 30 2.24 -4.95 13.19
C GLY A 30 2.82 -4.67 11.81
N GLY A 31 4.04 -5.15 11.58
CA GLY A 31 4.70 -5.07 10.28
C GLY A 31 4.90 -3.65 9.78
N VAL A 32 4.54 -3.41 8.53
CA VAL A 32 4.68 -2.09 7.87
C VAL A 32 3.89 -1.02 8.60
N ASP A 33 2.67 -1.34 9.05
CA ASP A 33 1.82 -0.41 9.81
C ASP A 33 2.53 0.11 11.06
N ARG A 34 3.11 -0.79 11.83
CA ARG A 34 3.87 -0.43 13.03
C ARG A 34 5.08 0.45 12.68
N ALA A 35 5.82 0.10 11.64
CA ALA A 35 7.00 0.86 11.23
C ALA A 35 6.62 2.28 10.80
N ILE A 36 5.54 2.44 10.05
CA ILE A 36 5.06 3.74 9.59
C ILE A 36 4.66 4.62 10.76
N HIS A 37 3.85 4.10 11.70
CA HIS A 37 3.45 4.87 12.88
C HIS A 37 4.64 5.23 13.76
N ARG A 38 5.57 4.31 13.94
CA ARG A 38 6.75 4.52 14.76
C ARG A 38 7.67 5.60 14.18
N ARG A 39 7.99 5.54 12.89
CA ARG A 39 8.87 6.50 12.22
C ARG A 39 8.19 7.83 11.96
N GLY A 40 6.91 7.80 11.62
CA GLY A 40 6.14 9.00 11.31
C GLY A 40 5.72 9.82 12.53
N GLY A 41 5.61 9.18 13.67
CA GLY A 41 5.23 9.84 14.92
C GLY A 41 3.73 9.90 15.15
N PRO A 42 3.29 10.53 16.27
CA PRO A 42 1.91 10.43 16.76
C PRO A 42 0.88 11.17 15.91
N GLU A 43 1.29 12.07 15.03
CA GLU A 43 0.34 12.83 14.20
C GLU A 43 -0.44 11.94 13.25
N ILE A 44 0.19 10.87 12.73
CA ILE A 44 -0.48 9.91 11.84
C ILE A 44 -1.63 9.23 12.57
N LEU A 45 -1.36 8.71 13.78
CA LEU A 45 -2.38 8.06 14.60
C LEU A 45 -3.51 9.03 14.96
N ALA A 46 -3.19 10.28 15.28
CA ALA A 46 -4.20 11.29 15.61
C ALA A 46 -5.18 11.50 14.46
N GLU A 47 -4.69 11.59 13.22
CA GLU A 47 -5.56 11.72 12.05
C GLU A 47 -6.35 10.44 11.77
N CYS A 48 -5.76 9.27 11.99
CA CYS A 48 -6.47 7.99 11.88
C CYS A 48 -7.61 7.91 12.90
N GLN A 49 -7.39 8.34 14.14
CA GLN A 49 -8.44 8.38 15.18
C GLN A 49 -9.58 9.29 14.77
N LYS A 50 -9.28 10.43 14.17
CA LYS A 50 -10.29 11.36 13.67
C LYS A 50 -11.11 10.74 12.55
N LEU A 51 -10.47 10.04 11.60
CA LEU A 51 -11.16 9.33 10.54
C LEU A 51 -12.10 8.24 11.09
N ARG A 52 -11.67 7.51 12.12
CA ARG A 52 -12.50 6.50 12.78
C ARG A 52 -13.73 7.11 13.44
N GLN A 53 -13.60 8.30 14.04
CA GLN A 53 -14.70 8.96 14.70
C GLN A 53 -15.68 9.60 13.70
N GLU A 54 -15.18 10.25 12.68
CA GLU A 54 -15.98 11.09 11.80
C GLU A 54 -16.47 10.43 10.53
N LYS A 55 -15.68 9.50 9.96
CA LYS A 55 -15.96 8.95 8.64
C LYS A 55 -16.12 7.43 8.62
N TYR A 56 -15.33 6.72 9.41
CA TYR A 56 -15.30 5.26 9.43
C TYR A 56 -15.51 4.70 10.84
N PRO A 57 -16.68 4.92 11.47
CA PRO A 57 -16.89 4.48 12.86
C PRO A 57 -16.78 2.95 13.03
N ASP A 58 -17.06 2.19 11.98
CA ASP A 58 -16.96 0.73 11.99
C ASP A 58 -15.65 0.22 11.40
N GLY A 59 -14.73 1.12 11.07
CA GLY A 59 -13.45 0.78 10.45
C GLY A 59 -13.42 0.99 8.94
N LEU A 60 -12.21 0.98 8.37
CA LEU A 60 -12.04 1.10 6.92
C LEU A 60 -12.29 -0.26 6.27
N PRO A 61 -13.24 -0.36 5.31
CA PRO A 61 -13.51 -1.63 4.65
C PRO A 61 -12.33 -2.15 3.83
N THR A 62 -12.22 -3.47 3.72
CA THR A 62 -11.20 -4.12 2.89
C THR A 62 -11.23 -3.58 1.46
N GLY A 63 -10.07 -3.28 0.90
CA GLY A 63 -9.93 -2.76 -0.46
C GLY A 63 -10.02 -1.26 -0.58
N GLN A 64 -10.56 -0.57 0.41
CA GLN A 64 -10.65 0.89 0.39
C GLN A 64 -9.34 1.55 0.85
N ALA A 65 -9.20 2.84 0.54
CA ALA A 65 -8.00 3.60 0.86
C ALA A 65 -8.37 5.00 1.36
N VAL A 66 -7.58 5.53 2.30
CA VAL A 66 -7.78 6.86 2.86
C VAL A 66 -6.44 7.48 3.23
N ALA A 67 -6.29 8.79 3.06
CA ALA A 67 -5.04 9.49 3.31
C ALA A 67 -5.01 10.20 4.66
N THR A 68 -3.81 10.27 5.23
CA THR A 68 -3.47 11.10 6.38
C THR A 68 -2.18 11.85 6.12
N THR A 69 -1.80 12.72 7.05
CA THR A 69 -0.44 13.27 7.11
C THR A 69 0.59 12.14 7.17
N ALA A 70 1.79 12.39 6.70
CA ALA A 70 2.93 11.48 6.85
C ALA A 70 3.78 11.80 8.09
N GLY A 71 3.40 12.80 8.87
CA GLY A 71 4.15 13.19 10.07
C GLY A 71 5.61 13.50 9.73
N ARG A 72 6.53 12.76 10.36
CA ARG A 72 7.98 12.97 10.19
C ARG A 72 8.61 12.15 9.07
N LEU A 73 7.82 11.35 8.33
CA LEU A 73 8.33 10.60 7.18
C LEU A 73 8.77 11.55 6.05
N ALA A 74 9.67 11.08 5.18
CA ALA A 74 10.11 11.84 4.01
C ALA A 74 9.08 11.77 2.87
N ALA A 75 7.82 11.90 3.22
CA ALA A 75 6.68 11.88 2.31
C ALA A 75 5.70 12.96 2.76
N ARG A 76 4.76 13.31 1.88
CA ARG A 76 3.72 14.29 2.20
C ARG A 76 2.50 13.62 2.82
N TRP A 77 2.18 12.40 2.39
CA TRP A 77 0.99 11.68 2.84
C TRP A 77 1.28 10.22 3.09
N VAL A 78 0.48 9.61 3.96
CA VAL A 78 0.33 8.17 4.06
C VAL A 78 -1.05 7.81 3.53
N ILE A 79 -1.11 6.86 2.61
CA ILE A 79 -2.37 6.31 2.11
C ILE A 79 -2.55 4.95 2.78
N HIS A 80 -3.58 4.83 3.62
CA HIS A 80 -3.88 3.60 4.36
C HIS A 80 -4.87 2.76 3.55
N THR A 81 -4.55 1.50 3.32
CA THR A 81 -5.45 0.57 2.66
C THR A 81 -5.46 -0.76 3.40
N VAL A 82 -6.61 -1.42 3.43
CA VAL A 82 -6.80 -2.68 4.16
C VAL A 82 -6.81 -3.83 3.17
N GLY A 83 -5.76 -4.63 3.18
CA GLY A 83 -5.67 -5.81 2.32
C GLY A 83 -6.53 -6.96 2.83
N PRO A 84 -6.96 -7.85 1.91
CA PRO A 84 -7.69 -9.05 2.31
C PRO A 84 -6.76 -10.10 2.91
N THR A 85 -7.31 -10.95 3.79
CA THR A 85 -6.64 -12.16 4.25
C THR A 85 -6.81 -13.23 3.19
N TYR A 86 -5.73 -13.94 2.87
CA TYR A 86 -5.77 -15.02 1.88
C TYR A 86 -6.66 -16.16 2.37
N ALA A 87 -7.48 -16.71 1.47
CA ALA A 87 -8.31 -17.86 1.75
C ALA A 87 -8.41 -18.72 0.48
N GLU A 88 -8.10 -20.01 0.59
CA GLU A 88 -8.19 -20.94 -0.56
C GLU A 88 -9.63 -21.18 -0.99
N SER A 89 -10.57 -21.12 -0.04
CA SER A 89 -11.99 -21.41 -0.28
C SER A 89 -12.75 -20.27 -0.95
N LYS A 90 -12.17 -19.07 -1.03
CA LYS A 90 -12.81 -17.90 -1.59
C LYS A 90 -11.80 -17.00 -2.28
N ASP A 91 -12.05 -16.68 -3.54
CA ASP A 91 -11.18 -15.78 -4.28
C ASP A 91 -11.40 -14.33 -3.87
N LYS A 92 -10.43 -13.77 -3.16
CA LYS A 92 -10.42 -12.37 -2.73
C LYS A 92 -9.48 -11.50 -3.57
N SER A 93 -8.99 -12.02 -4.71
CA SER A 93 -8.12 -11.25 -5.61
C SER A 93 -8.68 -9.90 -6.00
N PRO A 94 -10.01 -9.74 -6.27
CA PRO A 94 -10.56 -8.43 -6.57
C PRO A 94 -10.37 -7.41 -5.44
N LEU A 95 -10.42 -7.86 -4.17
CA LEU A 95 -10.19 -6.97 -3.03
C LEU A 95 -8.73 -6.56 -2.93
N LEU A 96 -7.80 -7.46 -3.22
CA LEU A 96 -6.38 -7.10 -3.26
C LEU A 96 -6.10 -6.12 -4.40
N ALA A 97 -6.65 -6.35 -5.58
CA ALA A 97 -6.55 -5.41 -6.70
C ALA A 97 -7.11 -4.03 -6.33
N ASP A 98 -8.24 -4.00 -5.61
CA ASP A 98 -8.86 -2.75 -5.15
C ASP A 98 -7.91 -1.93 -4.26
N CYS A 99 -7.09 -2.58 -3.43
CA CYS A 99 -6.12 -1.87 -2.60
C CYS A 99 -5.18 -1.01 -3.46
N PHE A 100 -4.68 -1.56 -4.56
CA PHE A 100 -3.79 -0.82 -5.47
C PHE A 100 -4.55 0.24 -6.25
N ARG A 101 -5.71 -0.13 -6.80
CA ARG A 101 -6.53 0.77 -7.60
C ARG A 101 -7.02 1.98 -6.78
N ASN A 102 -7.56 1.74 -5.60
CA ASN A 102 -8.09 2.79 -4.75
C ASN A 102 -6.98 3.66 -4.14
N SER A 103 -5.82 3.07 -3.83
CA SER A 103 -4.66 3.85 -3.37
C SER A 103 -4.19 4.81 -4.46
N LEU A 104 -4.14 4.38 -5.71
CA LEU A 104 -3.77 5.26 -6.83
C LEU A 104 -4.82 6.35 -7.06
N ALA A 105 -6.12 6.02 -6.89
CA ALA A 105 -7.18 7.02 -7.00
C ALA A 105 -7.03 8.10 -5.93
N VAL A 106 -6.72 7.72 -4.69
CA VAL A 106 -6.45 8.69 -3.61
C VAL A 106 -5.21 9.52 -3.94
N ALA A 107 -4.16 8.89 -4.43
CA ALA A 107 -2.94 9.61 -4.85
C ALA A 107 -3.25 10.66 -5.93
N ASP A 108 -4.11 10.31 -6.89
CA ASP A 108 -4.54 11.25 -7.94
C ASP A 108 -5.31 12.44 -7.35
N GLU A 109 -6.21 12.20 -6.40
CA GLU A 109 -6.93 13.27 -5.70
C GLU A 109 -5.99 14.22 -4.97
N LEU A 110 -4.91 13.69 -4.42
CA LEU A 110 -3.90 14.47 -3.69
C LEU A 110 -2.91 15.18 -4.63
N GLY A 111 -2.88 14.81 -5.89
CA GLY A 111 -1.89 15.33 -6.83
C GLY A 111 -0.50 14.74 -6.61
N ALA A 112 -0.41 13.53 -6.05
CA ALA A 112 0.87 12.87 -5.81
C ALA A 112 1.51 12.42 -7.11
N ALA A 113 2.79 12.77 -7.32
CA ALA A 113 3.54 12.37 -8.50
C ALA A 113 4.26 11.03 -8.30
N SER A 114 4.53 10.64 -7.04
CA SER A 114 5.22 9.40 -6.73
C SER A 114 4.56 8.70 -5.54
N VAL A 115 4.43 7.38 -5.65
CA VAL A 115 3.78 6.53 -4.64
C VAL A 115 4.63 5.30 -4.39
N ALA A 116 4.89 4.99 -3.12
CA ALA A 116 5.57 3.77 -2.72
C ALA A 116 4.57 2.77 -2.14
N PHE A 117 4.60 1.54 -2.63
CA PHE A 117 3.73 0.45 -2.18
C PHE A 117 4.54 -0.65 -1.49
N PRO A 118 4.03 -1.19 -0.37
CA PRO A 118 4.54 -2.44 0.19
C PRO A 118 3.89 -3.64 -0.51
N ALA A 119 4.34 -4.85 -0.17
CA ALA A 119 3.71 -6.09 -0.63
C ALA A 119 2.45 -6.38 0.20
N ILE A 120 1.37 -5.70 -0.12
CA ILE A 120 0.09 -5.76 0.60
C ILE A 120 -0.40 -7.20 0.73
N SER A 121 -0.90 -7.57 1.92
CA SER A 121 -1.48 -8.88 2.27
C SER A 121 -0.48 -10.05 2.35
N THR A 122 0.81 -9.85 2.10
CA THR A 122 1.79 -10.95 2.07
C THR A 122 2.40 -11.31 3.42
N GLY A 123 2.16 -10.50 4.45
CA GLY A 123 2.61 -10.78 5.81
C GLY A 123 1.66 -11.70 6.54
N VAL A 124 1.10 -11.23 7.65
CA VAL A 124 0.18 -12.02 8.50
C VAL A 124 -1.10 -12.45 7.78
N TYR A 125 -1.47 -11.76 6.70
CA TYR A 125 -2.65 -12.12 5.90
C TYR A 125 -2.36 -13.25 4.90
N ARG A 126 -1.10 -13.70 4.80
CA ARG A 126 -0.69 -14.94 4.14
C ARG A 126 -0.89 -15.03 2.63
N TRP A 127 -1.08 -13.92 1.94
CA TRP A 127 -1.17 -13.98 0.49
C TRP A 127 0.14 -14.48 -0.10
N PRO A 128 0.11 -15.49 -1.01
CA PRO A 128 1.34 -15.96 -1.68
C PRO A 128 2.03 -14.82 -2.40
N ILE A 129 3.32 -14.64 -2.16
CA ILE A 129 4.05 -13.46 -2.65
C ILE A 129 4.07 -13.36 -4.18
N VAL A 130 4.19 -14.48 -4.88
CA VAL A 130 4.22 -14.49 -6.34
C VAL A 130 2.88 -14.04 -6.92
N ASP A 131 1.77 -14.54 -6.35
CA ASP A 131 0.44 -14.16 -6.79
C ASP A 131 0.13 -12.69 -6.45
N ALA A 132 0.53 -12.24 -5.27
CA ALA A 132 0.38 -10.83 -4.87
C ALA A 132 1.14 -9.91 -5.83
N ALA A 133 2.36 -10.28 -6.21
CA ALA A 133 3.16 -9.51 -7.17
C ALA A 133 2.46 -9.41 -8.51
N ARG A 134 1.90 -10.52 -9.01
CA ARG A 134 1.15 -10.55 -10.27
C ARG A 134 -0.04 -9.60 -10.22
N ILE A 135 -0.86 -9.68 -9.17
CA ILE A 135 -2.04 -8.82 -8.99
C ILE A 135 -1.64 -7.35 -8.92
N ALA A 136 -0.59 -7.03 -8.14
CA ALA A 136 -0.10 -5.68 -8.00
C ALA A 136 0.30 -5.08 -9.34
N LEU A 137 1.15 -5.76 -10.10
CA LEU A 137 1.66 -5.26 -11.38
C LEU A 137 0.57 -5.17 -12.44
N GLU A 138 -0.29 -6.17 -12.55
CA GLU A 138 -1.42 -6.14 -13.49
C GLU A 138 -2.35 -4.96 -13.19
N THR A 139 -2.68 -4.74 -11.92
CA THR A 139 -3.59 -3.67 -11.52
C THR A 139 -2.99 -2.29 -11.78
N VAL A 140 -1.72 -2.09 -11.38
CA VAL A 140 -1.03 -0.81 -11.57
C VAL A 140 -0.88 -0.50 -13.06
N ARG A 141 -0.50 -1.47 -13.88
CA ARG A 141 -0.35 -1.28 -15.34
C ARG A 141 -1.66 -0.96 -16.03
N ALA A 142 -2.77 -1.51 -15.55
CA ALA A 142 -4.09 -1.26 -16.11
C ALA A 142 -4.73 0.05 -15.62
N SER A 143 -4.09 0.74 -14.68
CA SER A 143 -4.64 1.96 -14.08
C SER A 143 -4.47 3.18 -14.99
N ASP A 144 -5.49 4.05 -15.00
CA ASP A 144 -5.46 5.35 -15.70
C ASP A 144 -4.87 6.46 -14.82
N THR A 145 -4.09 6.12 -13.82
CA THR A 145 -3.56 7.08 -12.85
C THR A 145 -2.66 8.14 -13.48
N GLN A 146 -2.67 9.33 -12.88
CA GLN A 146 -1.78 10.44 -13.22
C GLN A 146 -0.44 10.36 -12.48
N VAL A 147 -0.26 9.38 -11.61
CA VAL A 147 0.99 9.17 -10.87
C VAL A 147 2.13 8.90 -11.86
N ALA A 148 3.24 9.63 -11.71
CA ALA A 148 4.38 9.51 -12.61
C ALA A 148 5.29 8.33 -12.27
N GLU A 149 5.42 8.01 -10.98
CA GLU A 149 6.22 6.87 -10.53
C GLU A 149 5.47 6.05 -9.48
N VAL A 150 5.39 4.73 -9.71
CA VAL A 150 4.98 3.75 -8.69
C VAL A 150 6.21 2.95 -8.29
N ARG A 151 6.56 3.02 -7.02
CA ARG A 151 7.73 2.35 -6.46
C ARG A 151 7.28 1.22 -5.53
N PHE A 152 7.59 -0.02 -5.91
CA PHE A 152 7.36 -1.16 -5.02
C PHE A 152 8.57 -1.32 -4.11
N VAL A 153 8.33 -1.27 -2.80
CA VAL A 153 9.40 -1.35 -1.79
C VAL A 153 9.22 -2.63 -0.99
N LEU A 154 10.14 -3.56 -1.18
CA LEU A 154 10.08 -4.89 -0.60
C LEU A 154 11.15 -4.99 0.48
N PHE A 155 10.75 -5.41 1.69
CA PHE A 155 11.71 -5.39 2.79
C PHE A 155 12.71 -6.53 2.74
N ASP A 156 12.44 -7.61 1.97
CA ASP A 156 13.34 -8.74 1.86
C ASP A 156 13.59 -9.15 0.41
N ARG A 157 14.58 -10.03 0.23
CA ARG A 157 14.98 -10.51 -1.09
C ARG A 157 13.89 -11.31 -1.79
N ARG A 158 13.16 -12.12 -1.04
CA ARG A 158 12.08 -12.96 -1.60
C ARG A 158 11.01 -12.10 -2.26
N GLY A 159 10.58 -11.06 -1.57
CA GLY A 159 9.61 -10.11 -2.12
C GLY A 159 10.17 -9.38 -3.33
N TYR A 160 11.40 -8.91 -3.25
CA TYR A 160 12.05 -8.21 -4.35
C TYR A 160 12.14 -9.08 -5.61
N GLU A 161 12.55 -10.34 -5.46
CA GLU A 161 12.63 -11.27 -6.59
C GLU A 161 11.26 -11.56 -7.20
N ALA A 162 10.22 -11.75 -6.36
CA ALA A 162 8.87 -12.02 -6.84
C ALA A 162 8.29 -10.85 -7.64
N PHE A 163 8.50 -9.63 -7.16
CA PHE A 163 7.98 -8.43 -7.84
C PHE A 163 8.77 -8.12 -9.12
N THR A 164 10.09 -8.21 -9.08
CA THR A 164 10.91 -7.95 -10.27
C THR A 164 10.69 -8.98 -11.38
N ALA A 165 10.35 -10.22 -11.01
CA ALA A 165 10.00 -11.26 -12.00
C ALA A 165 8.77 -10.86 -12.81
N GLN A 166 7.84 -10.10 -12.25
CA GLN A 166 6.65 -9.65 -12.97
C GLN A 166 6.95 -8.54 -14.00
N GLU A 167 8.04 -7.82 -13.83
CA GLU A 167 8.48 -6.82 -14.80
C GLU A 167 8.76 -7.47 -16.16
N SER A 168 9.51 -8.57 -16.15
CA SER A 168 9.85 -9.31 -17.37
C SER A 168 8.60 -9.95 -18.01
N SER A 169 7.66 -10.43 -17.21
CA SER A 169 6.42 -11.06 -17.70
C SER A 169 5.49 -10.07 -18.41
N GLY A 170 5.55 -8.78 -18.05
CA GLY A 170 4.70 -7.74 -18.61
C GLY A 170 5.12 -7.27 -20.00
N GLU A 171 6.30 -7.65 -20.48
CA GLU A 171 6.84 -7.26 -21.78
C GLU A 171 6.58 -8.27 -22.89
N GLY A 172 6.01 -9.41 -22.52
CA GLY A 172 5.76 -10.51 -23.44
C GLY A 172 4.51 -10.37 -24.29
#